data_b4868e5ea3f89902eb161abc4e14d594
#
_entry.id   b4868e5ea3f89902eb161abc4e14d594
#
_cell.length_a   1.000
_cell.length_b   1.000
_cell.length_c   1.000
_cell.angle_alpha   90.00
_cell.angle_beta   90.00
_cell.angle_gamma   90.00
#
_symmetry.space_group_name_H-M   'P 1'
#
loop_
_entity.id
_entity.type
_entity.pdbx_description
1 polymer ?
#
loop_
_entity_poly.entity_id
_entity_poly.type
_entity_poly.pdbx_seq_one_letter_code
_entity_poly.pdbx_strand_id
1 'polypeptide(L)'
;MKKLLKEVLSSSIYILVVLLLTFLIVKYVAIRTEVIGPSMEPTLNNEDNLITQKIMYHFNDPERFDVIVFPFKHGERVYYIKRIIGLPGETVQIDSEGNIYINGEVLEEHYGKEVIQNPGLASEPIHLGSNEYFVLGDNRNNSADSRDPSVGNVYRNDIIGKAWIRFYPNFEVIE
;
A
#
# COMPACT_ATOMS: atom_id res chain seq x y z
N MET A 1 45.74 20.58 23.21
CA MET A 1 44.46 21.29 23.10
C MET A 1 43.90 21.33 21.68
N LYS A 2 44.60 21.92 20.68
CA LYS A 2 44.10 22.03 19.29
C LYS A 2 43.77 20.69 18.59
N LYS A 3 44.58 19.62 18.85
CA LYS A 3 44.37 18.30 18.29
C LYS A 3 43.08 17.66 18.84
N LEU A 4 42.87 17.69 20.14
CA LEU A 4 41.68 17.17 20.81
C LEU A 4 40.40 17.90 20.34
N LEU A 5 40.47 19.23 20.22
CA LEU A 5 39.34 20.04 19.73
C LEU A 5 38.99 19.66 18.29
N LYS A 6 39.97 19.41 17.41
CA LYS A 6 39.77 18.99 16.04
C LYS A 6 39.14 17.59 15.98
N GLU A 7 39.58 16.67 16.84
CA GLU A 7 38.98 15.29 16.90
C GLU A 7 37.54 15.32 17.39
N VAL A 8 37.26 16.12 18.46
CA VAL A 8 35.89 16.29 18.96
C VAL A 8 35.01 16.93 17.90
N LEU A 9 35.48 17.97 17.22
CA LEU A 9 34.71 18.63 16.15
C LEU A 9 34.41 17.66 14.99
N SER A 10 35.40 16.90 14.53
CA SER A 10 35.23 15.90 13.47
C SER A 10 34.24 14.84 13.85
N SER A 11 34.32 14.29 15.09
CA SER A 11 33.36 13.29 15.57
C SER A 11 31.95 13.86 15.68
N SER A 12 31.79 15.10 16.12
CA SER A 12 30.48 15.75 16.20
C SER A 12 29.86 15.97 14.83
N ILE A 13 30.64 16.38 13.83
CA ILE A 13 30.16 16.51 12.45
C ILE A 13 29.75 15.17 11.90
N TYR A 14 30.52 14.10 12.12
CA TYR A 14 30.17 12.76 11.69
C TYR A 14 28.82 12.30 12.27
N ILE A 15 28.64 12.46 13.60
CA ILE A 15 27.38 12.13 14.27
C ILE A 15 26.22 12.95 13.69
N LEU A 16 26.41 14.25 13.46
CA LEU A 16 25.36 15.10 12.87
C LEU A 16 24.97 14.63 11.47
N VAL A 17 25.93 14.28 10.64
CA VAL A 17 25.69 13.76 9.28
C VAL A 17 24.90 12.43 9.33
N VAL A 18 25.30 11.50 10.22
CA VAL A 18 24.59 10.23 10.40
C VAL A 18 23.14 10.46 10.83
N LEU A 19 22.93 11.33 11.83
CA LEU A 19 21.57 11.66 12.31
C LEU A 19 20.73 12.31 11.21
N LEU A 20 21.31 13.22 10.43
CA LEU A 20 20.63 13.86 9.30
C LEU A 20 20.25 12.84 8.22
N LEU A 21 21.17 11.96 7.84
CA LEU A 21 20.88 10.91 6.85
C LEU A 21 19.80 9.96 7.35
N THR A 22 19.88 9.51 8.61
CA THR A 22 18.84 8.67 9.22
C THR A 22 17.47 9.36 9.20
N PHE A 23 17.43 10.64 9.57
CA PHE A 23 16.20 11.44 9.53
C PHE A 23 15.64 11.53 8.10
N LEU A 24 16.46 11.77 7.09
CA LEU A 24 16.04 11.85 5.69
C LEU A 24 15.51 10.50 5.20
N ILE A 25 16.18 9.39 5.54
CA ILE A 25 15.74 8.05 5.17
C ILE A 25 14.36 7.76 5.78
N VAL A 26 14.20 7.94 7.09
CA VAL A 26 12.93 7.67 7.77
C VAL A 26 11.81 8.58 7.26
N LYS A 27 12.11 9.85 6.96
CA LYS A 27 11.09 10.81 6.50
C LYS A 27 10.65 10.56 5.06
N TYR A 28 11.56 10.25 4.16
CA TYR A 28 11.30 10.27 2.71
C TYR A 28 11.37 8.91 2.03
N VAL A 29 12.11 7.95 2.58
CA VAL A 29 12.38 6.68 1.90
C VAL A 29 11.44 5.57 2.33
N ALA A 30 11.33 5.32 3.64
CA ALA A 30 10.58 4.18 4.14
C ALA A 30 9.97 4.44 5.52
N ILE A 31 8.89 3.71 5.82
CA ILE A 31 8.22 3.71 7.12
C ILE A 31 7.92 2.28 7.55
N ARG A 32 8.05 2.01 8.85
CA ARG A 32 7.55 0.75 9.43
C ARG A 32 6.03 0.81 9.49
N THR A 33 5.39 -0.24 9.00
CA THR A 33 3.94 -0.42 9.04
C THR A 33 3.64 -1.75 9.70
N GLU A 34 2.71 -1.78 10.64
CA GLU A 34 2.18 -3.00 11.26
C GLU A 34 0.83 -3.31 10.64
N VAL A 35 0.62 -4.58 10.27
CA VAL A 35 -0.64 -5.06 9.70
C VAL A 35 -1.64 -5.31 10.83
N ILE A 36 -2.80 -4.69 10.74
CA ILE A 36 -3.90 -4.90 11.69
C ILE A 36 -5.10 -5.46 10.92
N GLY A 37 -5.53 -6.64 11.34
CA GLY A 37 -6.69 -7.34 10.78
C GLY A 37 -6.36 -8.29 9.63
N PRO A 38 -7.35 -9.07 9.19
CA PRO A 38 -7.17 -10.19 8.27
C PRO A 38 -7.38 -9.84 6.79
N SER A 39 -7.61 -8.56 6.44
CA SER A 39 -8.10 -8.17 5.10
C SER A 39 -7.15 -8.49 3.95
N MET A 40 -5.87 -8.72 4.24
CA MET A 40 -4.83 -9.04 3.24
C MET A 40 -4.35 -10.51 3.32
N GLU A 41 -5.02 -11.36 4.11
CA GLU A 41 -4.73 -12.79 4.09
C GLU A 41 -5.06 -13.40 2.71
N PRO A 42 -4.23 -14.33 2.23
CA PRO A 42 -3.09 -14.98 2.87
C PRO A 42 -1.75 -14.23 2.70
N THR A 43 -1.71 -13.16 1.91
CA THR A 43 -0.47 -12.43 1.59
C THR A 43 0.14 -11.80 2.85
N LEU A 44 -0.69 -11.12 3.65
CA LEU A 44 -0.27 -10.50 4.91
C LEU A 44 -1.22 -10.92 6.02
N ASN A 45 -0.64 -11.29 7.16
CA ASN A 45 -1.36 -11.70 8.35
C ASN A 45 -1.38 -10.57 9.40
N ASN A 46 -2.30 -10.69 10.35
CA ASN A 46 -2.32 -9.79 11.50
C ASN A 46 -0.98 -9.83 12.24
N GLU A 47 -0.50 -8.65 12.69
CA GLU A 47 0.79 -8.45 13.38
C GLU A 47 2.04 -8.58 12.50
N ASP A 48 1.91 -8.83 11.19
CA ASP A 48 3.03 -8.71 10.27
C ASP A 48 3.63 -7.30 10.32
N ASN A 49 4.95 -7.21 10.30
CA ASN A 49 5.66 -5.94 10.27
C ASN A 49 6.34 -5.73 8.93
N LEU A 50 6.01 -4.60 8.31
CA LEU A 50 6.39 -4.28 6.95
C LEU A 50 7.29 -3.05 6.90
N ILE A 51 8.12 -3.02 5.87
CA ILE A 51 8.73 -1.79 5.37
C ILE A 51 7.88 -1.30 4.20
N THR A 52 7.24 -0.15 4.39
CA THR A 52 6.51 0.56 3.33
C THR A 52 7.43 1.58 2.69
N GLN A 53 7.65 1.43 1.40
CA GLN A 53 8.54 2.27 0.61
C GLN A 53 7.76 3.48 0.07
N LYS A 54 8.20 4.69 0.44
CA LYS A 54 7.56 5.95 0.02
C LYS A 54 8.18 6.51 -1.26
N ILE A 55 9.50 6.40 -1.38
CA ILE A 55 10.28 7.10 -2.39
C ILE A 55 9.96 6.65 -3.81
N MET A 56 9.57 5.38 -4.01
CA MET A 56 9.28 4.82 -5.31
C MET A 56 8.21 5.63 -6.05
N TYR A 57 7.14 5.97 -5.35
CA TYR A 57 6.01 6.70 -5.92
C TYR A 57 6.22 8.22 -6.09
N HIS A 58 7.42 8.71 -5.81
CA HIS A 58 7.84 10.05 -6.25
C HIS A 58 8.39 10.05 -7.68
N PHE A 59 8.81 8.89 -8.18
CA PHE A 59 9.43 8.74 -9.50
C PHE A 59 8.61 7.88 -10.47
N ASN A 60 7.76 7.00 -9.94
CA ASN A 60 6.93 6.08 -10.72
C ASN A 60 5.48 6.17 -10.25
N ASP A 61 4.55 5.84 -11.11
CA ASP A 61 3.17 5.64 -10.72
C ASP A 61 2.97 4.24 -10.12
N PRO A 62 2.00 4.09 -9.21
CA PRO A 62 1.58 2.79 -8.72
C PRO A 62 1.11 1.88 -9.86
N GLU A 63 1.55 0.62 -9.81
CA GLU A 63 1.25 -0.38 -10.81
C GLU A 63 0.13 -1.33 -10.33
N ARG A 64 -0.48 -2.04 -11.28
CA ARG A 64 -1.45 -3.09 -10.95
C ARG A 64 -0.78 -4.16 -10.11
N PHE A 65 -1.50 -4.63 -9.09
CA PHE A 65 -1.09 -5.58 -8.07
C PHE A 65 -0.12 -5.06 -7.00
N ASP A 66 0.32 -3.81 -7.06
CA ASP A 66 1.02 -3.20 -5.94
C ASP A 66 0.17 -3.25 -4.66
N VAL A 67 0.76 -3.69 -3.57
CA VAL A 67 0.16 -3.58 -2.24
C VAL A 67 0.50 -2.21 -1.66
N ILE A 68 -0.52 -1.38 -1.49
CA ILE A 68 -0.35 0.02 -1.09
C ILE A 68 -0.88 0.31 0.31
N VAL A 69 -0.29 1.33 0.93
CA VAL A 69 -0.74 1.89 2.22
C VAL A 69 -1.33 3.27 1.98
N PHE A 70 -2.53 3.52 2.49
CA PHE A 70 -3.23 4.79 2.36
C PHE A 70 -4.09 5.07 3.61
N PRO A 71 -4.42 6.36 3.92
CA PRO A 71 -5.24 6.70 5.08
C PRO A 71 -6.72 6.34 4.84
N PHE A 72 -7.38 5.86 5.87
CA PHE A 72 -8.83 5.73 5.87
C PHE A 72 -9.49 7.11 6.06
N LYS A 73 -10.41 7.48 5.16
CA LYS A 73 -11.01 8.83 5.11
C LYS A 73 -11.81 9.24 6.35
N HIS A 74 -12.37 8.26 7.05
CA HIS A 74 -13.27 8.49 8.20
C HIS A 74 -12.64 8.16 9.56
N GLY A 75 -11.32 7.87 9.61
CA GLY A 75 -10.60 7.52 10.84
C GLY A 75 -9.33 8.33 11.02
N GLU A 76 -9.19 9.01 12.16
CA GLU A 76 -7.95 9.68 12.50
C GLU A 76 -6.82 8.64 12.72
N ARG A 77 -5.74 8.75 11.93
CA ARG A 77 -4.56 7.88 12.02
C ARG A 77 -4.79 6.39 11.76
N VAL A 78 -5.87 6.04 11.05
CA VAL A 78 -6.11 4.68 10.57
C VAL A 78 -5.61 4.58 9.14
N TYR A 79 -4.77 3.57 8.89
CA TYR A 79 -4.24 3.30 7.56
C TYR A 79 -4.74 1.95 7.07
N TYR A 80 -5.08 1.88 5.80
CA TYR A 80 -5.47 0.65 5.12
C TYR A 80 -4.33 0.14 4.26
N ILE A 81 -4.26 -1.17 4.14
CA ILE A 81 -3.35 -1.88 3.25
C ILE A 81 -4.22 -2.69 2.30
N LYS A 82 -4.09 -2.42 1.00
CA LYS A 82 -4.87 -3.08 -0.06
C LYS A 82 -4.04 -3.25 -1.32
N ARG A 83 -4.48 -4.17 -2.20
CA ARG A 83 -3.88 -4.41 -3.50
C ARG A 83 -4.58 -3.61 -4.58
N ILE A 84 -3.81 -2.97 -5.46
CA ILE A 84 -4.33 -2.27 -6.64
C ILE A 84 -4.85 -3.30 -7.64
N ILE A 85 -6.09 -3.12 -8.08
CA ILE A 85 -6.75 -3.94 -9.09
C ILE A 85 -7.06 -3.12 -10.34
N GLY A 86 -7.59 -1.92 -10.19
CA GLY A 86 -7.88 -1.01 -11.31
C GLY A 86 -6.94 0.18 -11.30
N LEU A 87 -6.50 0.59 -12.50
CA LEU A 87 -5.61 1.72 -12.74
C LEU A 87 -6.39 2.95 -13.25
N PRO A 88 -5.80 4.15 -13.16
CA PRO A 88 -6.43 5.38 -13.67
C PRO A 88 -6.91 5.24 -15.12
N GLY A 89 -8.13 5.70 -15.37
CA GLY A 89 -8.78 5.67 -16.68
C GLY A 89 -9.41 4.33 -17.08
N GLU A 90 -9.27 3.29 -16.26
CA GLU A 90 -9.89 1.99 -16.52
C GLU A 90 -11.33 1.91 -16.00
N THR A 91 -12.06 0.95 -16.51
CA THR A 91 -13.39 0.56 -16.01
C THR A 91 -13.27 -0.78 -15.30
N VAL A 92 -13.67 -0.84 -14.04
CA VAL A 92 -13.66 -2.05 -13.21
C VAL A 92 -15.09 -2.53 -13.01
N GLN A 93 -15.33 -3.83 -13.18
CA GLN A 93 -16.59 -4.48 -12.84
C GLN A 93 -16.32 -5.84 -12.22
N ILE A 94 -17.21 -6.30 -11.33
CA ILE A 94 -17.16 -7.64 -10.73
C ILE A 94 -18.54 -8.27 -10.96
N ASP A 95 -18.57 -9.41 -11.64
CA ASP A 95 -19.81 -10.11 -11.93
C ASP A 95 -20.33 -10.92 -10.72
N SER A 96 -21.50 -11.56 -10.91
CA SER A 96 -22.13 -12.40 -9.88
C SER A 96 -21.39 -13.70 -9.60
N GLU A 97 -20.46 -14.10 -10.47
CA GLU A 97 -19.61 -15.29 -10.31
C GLU A 97 -18.29 -14.93 -9.59
N GLY A 98 -18.05 -13.63 -9.35
CA GLY A 98 -16.87 -13.11 -8.66
C GLY A 98 -15.69 -12.86 -9.59
N ASN A 99 -15.88 -12.89 -10.92
CA ASN A 99 -14.85 -12.54 -11.88
C ASN A 99 -14.67 -11.02 -11.93
N ILE A 100 -13.41 -10.58 -11.96
CA ILE A 100 -13.05 -9.18 -12.09
C ILE A 100 -12.82 -8.86 -13.56
N TYR A 101 -13.43 -7.78 -14.04
CA TYR A 101 -13.26 -7.28 -15.40
C TYR A 101 -12.56 -5.93 -15.38
N ILE A 102 -11.59 -5.76 -16.27
CA ILE A 102 -10.93 -4.49 -16.55
C ILE A 102 -11.21 -4.14 -18.01
N ASN A 103 -11.88 -3.02 -18.26
CA ASN A 103 -12.28 -2.57 -19.58
C ASN A 103 -13.09 -3.61 -20.38
N GLY A 104 -13.85 -4.46 -19.66
CA GLY A 104 -14.68 -5.53 -20.25
C GLY A 104 -13.95 -6.85 -20.49
N GLU A 105 -12.65 -6.95 -20.17
CA GLU A 105 -11.87 -8.18 -20.25
C GLU A 105 -11.64 -8.77 -18.86
N VAL A 106 -11.73 -10.11 -18.74
CA VAL A 106 -11.48 -10.79 -17.45
C VAL A 106 -10.05 -10.59 -17.03
N LEU A 107 -9.87 -10.12 -15.79
CA LEU A 107 -8.55 -10.00 -15.16
C LEU A 107 -8.13 -11.36 -14.60
N GLU A 108 -7.08 -11.94 -15.17
CA GLU A 108 -6.43 -13.11 -14.57
C GLU A 108 -5.54 -12.69 -13.41
N GLU A 109 -5.84 -13.17 -12.19
CA GLU A 109 -5.04 -12.92 -11.00
C GLU A 109 -5.19 -14.07 -9.99
N HIS A 110 -4.25 -14.20 -9.06
CA HIS A 110 -4.18 -15.31 -8.12
C HIS A 110 -4.00 -14.88 -6.66
N TYR A 111 -4.26 -13.60 -6.36
CA TYR A 111 -4.05 -13.03 -5.02
C TYR A 111 -5.24 -13.26 -4.08
N GLY A 112 -6.43 -13.41 -4.65
CA GLY A 112 -7.65 -13.61 -3.89
C GLY A 112 -7.62 -14.90 -3.08
N LYS A 113 -7.85 -14.83 -1.77
CA LYS A 113 -7.98 -16.00 -0.88
C LYS A 113 -9.10 -16.93 -1.32
N GLU A 114 -10.17 -16.37 -1.86
CA GLU A 114 -11.38 -17.06 -2.28
C GLU A 114 -12.15 -16.22 -3.31
N VAL A 115 -13.11 -16.86 -3.99
CA VAL A 115 -13.99 -16.19 -4.95
C VAL A 115 -14.79 -15.08 -4.26
N ILE A 116 -14.93 -13.94 -4.92
CA ILE A 116 -15.70 -12.79 -4.43
C ILE A 116 -17.18 -13.16 -4.38
N GLN A 117 -17.80 -13.07 -3.20
CA GLN A 117 -19.23 -13.36 -3.01
C GLN A 117 -20.09 -12.08 -3.12
N ASN A 118 -19.51 -10.93 -2.78
CA ASN A 118 -20.20 -9.64 -2.84
C ASN A 118 -19.38 -8.63 -3.65
N PRO A 119 -19.83 -8.31 -4.87
CA PRO A 119 -19.18 -7.30 -5.72
C PRO A 119 -19.34 -5.85 -5.21
N GLY A 120 -20.30 -5.58 -4.30
CA GLY A 120 -20.56 -4.25 -3.75
C GLY A 120 -20.82 -3.20 -4.83
N LEU A 121 -20.15 -2.05 -4.75
CA LEU A 121 -20.27 -0.98 -5.77
C LEU A 121 -19.84 -1.45 -7.16
N ALA A 122 -18.91 -2.41 -7.26
CA ALA A 122 -18.40 -2.90 -8.54
C ALA A 122 -19.33 -3.92 -9.24
N SER A 123 -20.53 -4.20 -8.71
CA SER A 123 -21.59 -4.91 -9.46
C SER A 123 -21.97 -4.17 -10.76
N GLU A 124 -21.87 -2.84 -10.74
CA GLU A 124 -21.97 -2.00 -11.91
C GLU A 124 -20.59 -1.52 -12.34
N PRO A 125 -20.35 -1.22 -13.64
CA PRO A 125 -19.08 -0.72 -14.11
C PRO A 125 -18.67 0.59 -13.41
N ILE A 126 -17.51 0.62 -12.76
CA ILE A 126 -16.90 1.80 -12.14
C ILE A 126 -15.83 2.34 -13.07
N HIS A 127 -16.03 3.54 -13.60
CA HIS A 127 -15.02 4.23 -14.39
C HIS A 127 -14.10 5.05 -13.50
N LEU A 128 -12.79 4.72 -13.51
CA LEU A 128 -11.77 5.37 -12.71
C LEU A 128 -11.32 6.68 -13.35
N GLY A 129 -11.26 7.75 -12.56
CA GLY A 129 -10.68 9.00 -12.98
C GLY A 129 -9.17 8.91 -13.19
N SER A 130 -8.55 9.99 -13.72
CA SER A 130 -7.12 10.04 -14.07
C SER A 130 -6.16 9.89 -12.88
N ASN A 131 -6.66 9.98 -11.64
CA ASN A 131 -5.90 9.87 -10.40
C ASN A 131 -6.52 8.86 -9.42
N GLU A 132 -7.38 7.98 -9.89
CA GLU A 132 -8.11 7.04 -9.06
C GLU A 132 -7.64 5.61 -9.29
N TYR A 133 -7.52 4.87 -8.20
CA TYR A 133 -7.18 3.45 -8.17
C TYR A 133 -8.31 2.68 -7.50
N PHE A 134 -8.68 1.54 -8.07
CA PHE A 134 -9.58 0.59 -7.44
C PHE A 134 -8.77 -0.46 -6.71
N VAL A 135 -9.03 -0.66 -5.42
CA VAL A 135 -8.25 -1.56 -4.58
C VAL A 135 -9.11 -2.62 -3.93
N LEU A 136 -8.56 -3.82 -3.77
CA LEU A 136 -9.18 -4.94 -3.05
C LEU A 136 -8.25 -5.45 -1.94
N GLY A 137 -8.85 -5.99 -0.88
CA GLY A 137 -8.13 -6.88 0.02
C GLY A 137 -7.99 -8.27 -0.58
N ASP A 138 -6.90 -8.97 -0.29
CA ASP A 138 -6.69 -10.34 -0.77
C ASP A 138 -7.66 -11.32 -0.09
N ASN A 139 -8.07 -11.05 1.15
CA ASN A 139 -9.19 -11.72 1.82
C ASN A 139 -10.53 -11.13 1.34
N ARG A 140 -10.93 -11.50 0.13
CA ARG A 140 -12.00 -10.92 -0.67
C ARG A 140 -13.32 -10.74 0.08
N ASN A 141 -13.70 -11.71 0.89
CA ASN A 141 -14.97 -11.71 1.60
C ASN A 141 -14.87 -11.16 3.04
N ASN A 142 -13.67 -10.77 3.48
CA ASN A 142 -13.42 -10.16 4.78
C ASN A 142 -12.54 -8.91 4.67
N SER A 143 -12.93 -7.99 3.78
CA SER A 143 -12.19 -6.75 3.50
C SER A 143 -13.15 -5.59 3.26
N ALA A 144 -12.94 -4.48 3.96
CA ALA A 144 -13.45 -3.17 3.56
C ALA A 144 -12.47 -2.56 2.55
N ASP A 145 -12.91 -2.37 1.31
CA ASP A 145 -12.10 -1.92 0.18
C ASP A 145 -12.95 -1.10 -0.83
N SER A 146 -12.49 -0.90 -2.05
CA SER A 146 -13.18 -0.03 -3.02
C SER A 146 -14.60 -0.47 -3.37
N ARG A 147 -15.00 -1.69 -3.03
CA ARG A 147 -16.38 -2.18 -3.16
C ARG A 147 -17.32 -1.58 -2.11
N ASP A 148 -16.76 -1.10 -0.99
CA ASP A 148 -17.51 -0.49 0.10
C ASP A 148 -17.60 1.03 -0.10
N PRO A 149 -18.81 1.65 -0.03
CA PRO A 149 -18.97 3.10 -0.14
C PRO A 149 -18.16 3.93 0.87
N SER A 150 -17.82 3.35 2.02
CA SER A 150 -17.03 4.03 3.05
C SER A 150 -15.55 4.20 2.65
N VAL A 151 -15.06 3.37 1.75
CA VAL A 151 -13.68 3.42 1.22
C VAL A 151 -13.66 4.06 -0.16
N GLY A 152 -14.39 3.48 -1.11
CA GLY A 152 -14.43 3.92 -2.50
C GLY A 152 -13.08 3.84 -3.20
N ASN A 153 -12.92 4.61 -4.27
CA ASN A 153 -11.65 4.70 -5.00
C ASN A 153 -10.57 5.43 -4.19
N VAL A 154 -9.33 5.00 -4.32
CA VAL A 154 -8.16 5.60 -3.66
C VAL A 154 -7.51 6.59 -4.62
N TYR A 155 -7.29 7.83 -4.16
CA TYR A 155 -6.61 8.83 -4.98
C TYR A 155 -5.09 8.67 -4.92
N ARG A 156 -4.44 8.97 -6.05
CA ARG A 156 -2.96 8.93 -6.16
C ARG A 156 -2.25 9.66 -5.03
N ASN A 157 -2.77 10.83 -4.64
CA ASN A 157 -2.20 11.68 -3.60
C ASN A 157 -2.38 11.12 -2.18
N ASP A 158 -3.31 10.21 -1.97
CA ASP A 158 -3.55 9.57 -0.68
C ASP A 158 -2.63 8.35 -0.47
N ILE A 159 -1.99 7.85 -1.53
CA ILE A 159 -1.09 6.71 -1.44
C ILE A 159 0.20 7.13 -0.75
N ILE A 160 0.45 6.55 0.43
CA ILE A 160 1.63 6.82 1.24
C ILE A 160 2.86 6.10 0.68
N GLY A 161 2.68 4.86 0.22
CA GLY A 161 3.76 4.06 -0.35
C GLY A 161 3.36 2.62 -0.63
N LYS A 162 4.29 1.86 -1.21
CA LYS A 162 4.18 0.43 -1.50
C LYS A 162 4.66 -0.39 -0.30
N ALA A 163 3.86 -1.34 0.17
CA ALA A 163 4.33 -2.39 1.07
C ALA A 163 5.36 -3.23 0.31
N TRP A 164 6.59 -3.26 0.78
CA TRP A 164 7.69 -3.82 0.00
C TRP A 164 8.26 -5.09 0.64
N ILE A 165 8.57 -5.04 1.92
CA ILE A 165 9.21 -6.14 2.64
C ILE A 165 8.46 -6.39 3.94
N ARG A 166 8.09 -7.65 4.19
CA ARG A 166 7.75 -8.15 5.51
C ARG A 166 9.05 -8.58 6.19
N PHE A 167 9.37 -8.03 7.34
CA PHE A 167 10.58 -8.37 8.07
C PHE A 167 10.32 -9.17 9.36
N TYR A 168 9.06 -9.25 9.79
CA TYR A 168 8.62 -10.08 10.91
C TYR A 168 7.19 -10.58 10.64
N PRO A 169 6.84 -11.84 10.98
CA PRO A 169 7.68 -12.88 11.63
C PRO A 169 8.74 -13.50 10.71
N ASN A 170 8.56 -13.46 9.41
CA ASN A 170 9.45 -14.03 8.41
C ASN A 170 9.83 -12.96 7.38
N PHE A 171 11.09 -12.99 6.91
CA PHE A 171 11.53 -12.10 5.86
C PHE A 171 10.97 -12.55 4.51
N GLU A 172 10.24 -11.65 3.83
CA GLU A 172 9.64 -11.89 2.52
C GLU A 172 9.49 -10.58 1.75
N VAL A 173 9.71 -10.63 0.43
CA VAL A 173 9.39 -9.51 -0.46
C VAL A 173 7.92 -9.66 -0.87
N ILE A 174 7.16 -8.58 -0.75
CA ILE A 174 5.73 -8.55 -1.08
C ILE A 174 5.59 -8.25 -2.57
N GLU A 175 4.94 -9.16 -3.29
CA GLU A 175 4.64 -9.08 -4.70
C GLU A 175 3.16 -8.71 -4.95
#